data_3ef4c0cf245f65ffa6ee28196c6f06f2
#
_entry.id   3ef4c0cf245f65ffa6ee28196c6f06f2
#
_cell.length_a   1.000
_cell.length_b   1.000
_cell.length_c   1.000
_cell.angle_alpha   90.00
_cell.angle_beta   90.00
_cell.angle_gamma   90.00
#
_symmetry.space_group_name_H-M   'P 1'
#
loop_
_entity.id
_entity.type
_entity.pdbx_description
1 polymer ?
#
loop_
_entity_poly.entity_id
_entity_poly.type
_entity_poly.pdbx_seq_one_letter_code
_entity_poly.pdbx_strand_id
1 'polypeptide(L)'
;EDKPETAAYACEECGSVIEESKKQWMLKHGEWRASNESSNTAGFHISELYSVWSTWSQMATNFLEAKKNPETLKTFINTALGESWEEQGDAVEYDTLLQRRLAYDKTNVPEDVLVITAGIDCQKDRLECQLVGWGKNYEAWVIDYKIFWGDPNAFNVWSDLDAYLKKRFKTETNRIIPISCACIDSGGHHTNMCYQFTKPRQARRIYAIKGLSQAGKPIANRPTFVGKNKAVLYGVGTDTAKEAIFARLSTDPESTTLHFCSDLDEEYFKQLTAEKRVTKWIRGKKSLIWKQIRPRNEALDTLVYNFAAIYILNPNFDVIEQKILVQDNNTQQKTKQKPRKGINRQNFATSWK
;
A
#
# COMPACT_ATOMS: atom_id res chain seq x y z
N GLU A 1 -1.35 31.43 25.76
CA GLU A 1 -0.93 30.05 25.95
C GLU A 1 -1.57 29.55 27.23
N ASP A 2 -1.85 28.29 27.35
CA ASP A 2 -2.49 27.48 28.40
C ASP A 2 -3.16 28.24 29.57
N LYS A 3 -4.35 28.76 29.33
CA LYS A 3 -5.21 29.39 30.34
C LYS A 3 -6.44 28.53 30.59
N PRO A 4 -6.33 27.46 31.38
CA PRO A 4 -7.44 26.52 31.59
C PRO A 4 -8.68 27.18 32.20
N GLU A 5 -8.53 28.29 32.91
CA GLU A 5 -9.65 29.08 33.45
C GLU A 5 -10.57 29.68 32.37
N THR A 6 -10.11 29.75 31.12
CA THR A 6 -10.88 30.22 29.98
C THR A 6 -11.47 29.09 29.15
N ALA A 7 -11.45 27.85 29.63
CA ALA A 7 -11.92 26.69 28.91
C ALA A 7 -13.40 26.82 28.56
N ALA A 8 -13.71 26.57 27.29
CA ALA A 8 -15.04 26.57 26.74
C ALA A 8 -15.20 25.38 25.75
N TYR A 9 -16.40 24.92 25.53
CA TYR A 9 -16.67 23.83 24.60
C TYR A 9 -16.89 24.39 23.19
N ALA A 10 -16.16 23.87 22.22
CA ALA A 10 -16.39 24.16 20.80
C ALA A 10 -17.33 23.10 20.22
N CYS A 11 -18.46 23.53 19.66
CA CYS A 11 -19.38 22.63 18.98
C CYS A 11 -18.74 21.97 17.78
N GLU A 12 -18.75 20.65 17.70
CA GLU A 12 -18.13 19.88 16.60
C GLU A 12 -18.84 20.10 15.26
N GLU A 13 -20.14 20.41 15.28
CA GLU A 13 -20.93 20.61 14.05
C GLU A 13 -20.75 22.01 13.44
N CYS A 14 -20.69 23.06 14.25
CA CYS A 14 -20.69 24.44 13.76
C CYS A 14 -19.55 25.32 14.26
N GLY A 15 -18.66 24.79 15.12
CA GLY A 15 -17.52 25.53 15.68
C GLY A 15 -17.89 26.64 16.70
N SER A 16 -19.16 26.80 17.07
CA SER A 16 -19.57 27.79 18.06
C SER A 16 -18.95 27.48 19.42
N VAL A 17 -18.42 28.53 20.07
CA VAL A 17 -17.83 28.44 21.41
C VAL A 17 -18.93 28.57 22.45
N ILE A 18 -19.05 27.61 23.35
CA ILE A 18 -20.08 27.52 24.38
C ILE A 18 -19.38 27.65 25.74
N GLU A 19 -19.80 28.64 26.53
CA GLU A 19 -19.28 28.86 27.87
C GLU A 19 -19.80 27.82 28.86
N GLU A 20 -19.03 27.51 29.88
CA GLU A 20 -19.40 26.53 30.92
C GLU A 20 -20.72 26.85 31.63
N SER A 21 -21.08 28.12 31.72
CA SER A 21 -22.37 28.54 32.26
C SER A 21 -23.58 27.88 31.57
N LYS A 22 -23.44 27.45 30.33
CA LYS A 22 -24.48 26.72 29.57
C LYS A 22 -24.50 25.22 29.80
N LYS A 23 -23.48 24.65 30.44
CA LYS A 23 -23.32 23.21 30.68
C LYS A 23 -24.56 22.59 31.35
N GLN A 24 -25.04 23.22 32.42
CA GLN A 24 -26.21 22.73 33.18
C GLN A 24 -27.48 22.69 32.32
N TRP A 25 -27.65 23.68 31.46
CA TRP A 25 -28.79 23.72 30.55
C TRP A 25 -28.67 22.60 29.48
N MET A 26 -27.47 22.43 28.90
CA MET A 26 -27.20 21.38 27.90
C MET A 26 -27.45 19.98 28.48
N LEU A 27 -26.99 19.71 29.69
CA LEU A 27 -27.18 18.43 30.35
C LEU A 27 -28.67 18.09 30.58
N LYS A 28 -29.52 19.11 30.90
CA LYS A 28 -30.97 18.92 31.09
C LYS A 28 -31.71 18.66 29.77
N HIS A 29 -31.13 19.07 28.63
CA HIS A 29 -31.78 18.94 27.31
C HIS A 29 -31.06 17.90 26.43
N GLY A 30 -30.07 17.18 26.98
CA GLY A 30 -29.40 16.09 26.28
C GLY A 30 -30.31 14.88 26.13
N GLU A 31 -30.12 14.15 25.03
CA GLU A 31 -30.83 12.91 24.75
C GLU A 31 -29.85 11.82 24.28
N TRP A 32 -30.19 10.57 24.61
CA TRP A 32 -29.44 9.43 24.08
C TRP A 32 -30.00 9.05 22.70
N ARG A 33 -29.08 8.98 21.72
CA ARG A 33 -29.39 8.52 20.35
C ARG A 33 -28.63 7.24 20.06
N ALA A 34 -29.36 6.21 19.65
CA ALA A 34 -28.77 4.94 19.30
C ALA A 34 -27.97 5.08 18.00
N SER A 35 -26.69 4.69 18.01
CA SER A 35 -25.87 4.60 16.79
C SER A 35 -26.15 3.31 16.00
N ASN A 36 -26.75 2.29 16.64
CA ASN A 36 -27.15 1.04 16.01
C ASN A 36 -28.48 0.54 16.63
N GLU A 37 -29.57 0.82 15.96
CA GLU A 37 -30.93 0.43 16.42
C GLU A 37 -31.21 -1.07 16.33
N SER A 38 -30.43 -1.81 15.55
CA SER A 38 -30.61 -3.26 15.39
C SER A 38 -29.86 -4.09 16.43
N SER A 39 -29.13 -3.47 17.35
CA SER A 39 -28.36 -4.18 18.39
C SER A 39 -29.25 -4.62 19.53
N ASN A 40 -29.13 -5.88 19.96
CA ASN A 40 -29.80 -6.42 21.15
C ASN A 40 -29.13 -6.00 22.49
N THR A 41 -28.01 -5.22 22.40
CA THR A 41 -27.26 -4.76 23.58
C THR A 41 -27.16 -3.25 23.53
N ALA A 42 -27.60 -2.55 24.57
CA ALA A 42 -27.40 -1.13 24.74
C ALA A 42 -26.04 -0.85 25.38
N GLY A 43 -25.21 -0.07 24.69
CA GLY A 43 -23.95 0.45 25.23
C GLY A 43 -24.03 1.97 25.35
N PHE A 44 -23.47 2.51 26.45
CA PHE A 44 -23.42 3.94 26.68
C PHE A 44 -22.00 4.42 26.81
N HIS A 45 -21.69 5.52 26.16
CA HIS A 45 -20.41 6.21 26.30
C HIS A 45 -20.64 7.62 26.81
N ILE A 46 -19.94 8.01 27.86
CA ILE A 46 -20.00 9.35 28.43
C ILE A 46 -18.59 9.79 28.88
N SER A 47 -18.22 11.01 28.59
CA SER A 47 -16.96 11.60 29.07
C SER A 47 -17.21 12.52 30.27
N GLU A 48 -16.12 12.88 30.96
CA GLU A 48 -16.16 13.84 32.09
C GLU A 48 -16.65 15.24 31.67
N LEU A 49 -16.67 15.55 30.37
CA LEU A 49 -17.28 16.78 29.85
C LEU A 49 -18.74 16.95 30.31
N TYR A 50 -19.45 15.85 30.51
CA TYR A 50 -20.84 15.80 30.98
C TYR A 50 -20.97 15.74 32.51
N SER A 51 -19.86 15.64 33.26
CA SER A 51 -19.89 15.56 34.73
C SER A 51 -20.46 16.82 35.37
N VAL A 52 -21.38 16.65 36.34
CA VAL A 52 -21.90 17.75 37.13
C VAL A 52 -20.97 18.15 38.27
N TRP A 53 -19.95 17.35 38.56
CA TRP A 53 -19.01 17.53 39.69
C TRP A 53 -17.68 18.16 39.27
N SER A 54 -17.32 18.15 37.99
CA SER A 54 -16.11 18.77 37.48
C SER A 54 -16.42 19.87 36.48
N THR A 55 -15.58 20.89 36.45
CA THR A 55 -15.67 22.00 35.48
C THR A 55 -14.83 21.69 34.26
N TRP A 56 -15.16 22.31 33.12
CA TRP A 56 -14.31 22.22 31.92
C TRP A 56 -12.92 22.81 32.14
N SER A 57 -12.83 23.87 32.99
CA SER A 57 -11.56 24.44 33.44
C SER A 57 -10.69 23.41 34.21
N GLN A 58 -11.32 22.67 35.14
CA GLN A 58 -10.60 21.61 35.88
C GLN A 58 -10.17 20.49 34.94
N MET A 59 -11.03 20.08 34.03
CA MET A 59 -10.70 19.04 33.05
C MET A 59 -9.56 19.49 32.12
N ALA A 60 -9.54 20.73 31.65
CA ALA A 60 -8.44 21.30 30.88
C ALA A 60 -7.12 21.33 31.68
N THR A 61 -7.19 21.70 32.97
CA THR A 61 -6.01 21.64 33.86
C THR A 61 -5.48 20.22 33.97
N ASN A 62 -6.37 19.25 34.23
CA ASN A 62 -6.01 17.83 34.35
C ASN A 62 -5.38 17.30 33.03
N PHE A 63 -5.92 17.70 31.88
CA PHE A 63 -5.35 17.34 30.59
C PHE A 63 -3.94 17.94 30.38
N LEU A 64 -3.75 19.22 30.71
CA LEU A 64 -2.46 19.87 30.57
C LEU A 64 -1.37 19.21 31.46
N GLU A 65 -1.75 18.74 32.64
CA GLU A 65 -0.86 17.94 33.48
C GLU A 65 -0.64 16.53 32.91
N ALA A 66 -1.71 15.87 32.48
CA ALA A 66 -1.66 14.51 31.97
C ALA A 66 -0.81 14.40 30.69
N LYS A 67 -0.87 15.39 29.79
CA LYS A 67 -0.14 15.38 28.52
C LYS A 67 1.40 15.41 28.67
N LYS A 68 1.92 15.71 29.84
CA LYS A 68 3.36 15.74 30.13
C LYS A 68 3.99 14.33 30.16
N ASN A 69 3.18 13.29 30.39
CA ASN A 69 3.66 11.92 30.46
C ASN A 69 2.66 10.96 29.77
N PRO A 70 3.12 10.07 28.86
CA PRO A 70 2.25 9.13 28.15
C PRO A 70 1.39 8.25 29.08
N GLU A 71 1.89 7.84 30.23
CA GLU A 71 1.12 7.00 31.17
C GLU A 71 -0.04 7.76 31.83
N THR A 72 0.20 9.02 32.21
CA THR A 72 -0.84 9.88 32.79
C THR A 72 -1.84 10.31 31.71
N LEU A 73 -1.38 10.57 30.50
CA LEU A 73 -2.24 10.86 29.36
C LEU A 73 -3.15 9.67 29.03
N LYS A 74 -2.61 8.45 29.03
CA LYS A 74 -3.39 7.21 28.86
C LYS A 74 -4.47 7.08 29.91
N THR A 75 -4.13 7.35 31.17
CA THR A 75 -5.10 7.33 32.27
C THR A 75 -6.19 8.36 32.05
N PHE A 76 -5.86 9.59 31.68
CA PHE A 76 -6.81 10.65 31.40
C PHE A 76 -7.77 10.28 30.25
N ILE A 77 -7.25 9.78 29.13
CA ILE A 77 -8.09 9.37 27.98
C ILE A 77 -9.04 8.23 28.36
N ASN A 78 -8.53 7.21 29.09
CA ASN A 78 -9.35 6.07 29.45
C ASN A 78 -10.40 6.40 30.51
N THR A 79 -10.12 7.33 31.44
CA THR A 79 -11.01 7.61 32.58
C THR A 79 -11.82 8.88 32.42
N ALA A 80 -11.19 10.00 32.01
CA ALA A 80 -11.87 11.27 31.86
C ALA A 80 -12.62 11.39 30.54
N LEU A 81 -12.07 10.88 29.42
CA LEU A 81 -12.76 10.87 28.14
C LEU A 81 -13.62 9.63 27.94
N GLY A 82 -13.38 8.54 28.70
CA GLY A 82 -14.04 7.25 28.49
C GLY A 82 -13.63 6.56 27.19
N GLU A 83 -12.53 6.98 26.59
CA GLU A 83 -12.02 6.47 25.31
C GLU A 83 -10.95 5.41 25.52
N SER A 84 -10.81 4.51 24.57
CA SER A 84 -9.72 3.53 24.62
C SER A 84 -8.41 4.20 24.20
N TRP A 85 -7.41 4.15 25.09
CA TRP A 85 -6.06 4.58 24.73
C TRP A 85 -5.51 3.75 23.59
N GLU A 86 -5.09 4.41 22.53
CA GLU A 86 -4.32 3.81 21.46
C GLU A 86 -2.84 4.17 21.65
N GLU A 87 -1.99 3.19 21.90
CA GLU A 87 -0.55 3.40 21.84
C GLU A 87 -0.24 3.86 20.41
N GLN A 88 0.37 5.05 20.29
CA GLN A 88 0.87 5.51 19.00
C GLN A 88 1.99 4.54 18.61
N GLY A 89 1.69 3.64 17.68
CA GLY A 89 2.73 2.90 16.99
C GLY A 89 3.55 3.87 16.13
N ASP A 90 4.75 3.47 15.78
CA ASP A 90 5.61 4.24 14.89
C ASP A 90 4.86 4.56 13.61
N ALA A 91 4.39 5.80 13.48
CA ALA A 91 3.77 6.29 12.27
C ALA A 91 4.86 6.79 11.34
N VAL A 92 4.86 6.29 10.12
CA VAL A 92 5.73 6.81 9.06
C VAL A 92 5.02 8.01 8.45
N GLU A 93 5.66 9.18 8.50
CA GLU A 93 5.10 10.42 7.96
C GLU A 93 5.24 10.43 6.43
N TYR A 94 4.13 10.72 5.74
CA TYR A 94 4.09 10.72 4.28
C TYR A 94 5.00 11.78 3.65
N ASP A 95 5.17 12.93 4.31
CA ASP A 95 6.04 14.04 3.85
C ASP A 95 7.51 13.60 3.77
N THR A 96 7.97 12.83 4.75
CA THR A 96 9.33 12.26 4.74
C THR A 96 9.52 11.32 3.56
N LEU A 97 8.52 10.48 3.26
CA LEU A 97 8.58 9.56 2.13
C LEU A 97 8.54 10.29 0.79
N LEU A 98 7.76 11.37 0.68
CA LEU A 98 7.69 12.20 -0.52
C LEU A 98 9.06 12.78 -0.89
N GLN A 99 9.87 13.15 0.10
CA GLN A 99 11.24 13.64 -0.08
C GLN A 99 12.23 12.55 -0.49
N ARG A 100 11.91 11.26 -0.27
CA ARG A 100 12.76 10.11 -0.60
C ARG A 100 12.64 9.64 -2.05
N ARG A 101 11.92 10.36 -2.91
CA ARG A 101 11.79 10.03 -4.33
C ARG A 101 13.13 10.16 -5.04
N LEU A 102 13.44 9.18 -5.90
CA LEU A 102 14.66 9.13 -6.70
C LEU A 102 14.36 9.51 -8.16
N ALA A 103 15.39 9.95 -8.86
CA ALA A 103 15.29 10.43 -10.25
C ALA A 103 15.21 9.27 -11.27
N TYR A 104 14.25 8.36 -11.11
CA TYR A 104 13.90 7.34 -12.10
C TYR A 104 12.39 7.34 -12.32
N ASP A 105 11.95 6.78 -13.43
CA ASP A 105 10.54 6.66 -13.80
C ASP A 105 10.29 5.37 -14.62
N LYS A 106 9.06 5.20 -15.09
CA LYS A 106 8.66 4.04 -15.93
C LYS A 106 9.32 4.01 -17.31
N THR A 107 9.94 5.09 -17.77
CA THR A 107 10.66 5.15 -19.06
C THR A 107 12.12 4.77 -18.91
N ASN A 108 12.64 4.91 -17.69
CA ASN A 108 14.04 4.63 -17.34
C ASN A 108 14.11 3.94 -15.97
N VAL A 109 13.97 2.61 -15.99
CA VAL A 109 13.98 1.77 -14.79
C VAL A 109 15.42 1.53 -14.32
N PRO A 110 15.70 1.55 -13.00
CA PRO A 110 17.03 1.28 -12.47
C PRO A 110 17.64 -0.05 -12.95
N GLU A 111 18.93 -0.07 -13.18
CA GLU A 111 19.64 -1.27 -13.68
C GLU A 111 19.58 -2.46 -12.74
N ASP A 112 19.50 -2.22 -11.43
CA ASP A 112 19.40 -3.27 -10.41
C ASP A 112 18.05 -4.01 -10.42
N VAL A 113 17.05 -3.48 -11.14
CA VAL A 113 15.75 -4.15 -11.30
C VAL A 113 15.91 -5.35 -12.24
N LEU A 114 15.74 -6.55 -11.71
CA LEU A 114 15.83 -7.82 -12.44
C LEU A 114 14.46 -8.38 -12.86
N VAL A 115 13.42 -8.09 -12.09
CA VAL A 115 12.05 -8.59 -12.27
C VAL A 115 11.05 -7.47 -11.98
N ILE A 116 9.95 -7.41 -12.73
CA ILE A 116 8.83 -6.50 -12.46
C ILE A 116 7.58 -7.30 -12.12
N THR A 117 6.88 -6.89 -11.06
CA THR A 117 5.56 -7.41 -10.68
C THR A 117 4.50 -6.32 -10.72
N ALA A 118 3.23 -6.74 -10.69
CA ALA A 118 2.08 -5.85 -10.59
C ALA A 118 1.15 -6.28 -9.45
N GLY A 119 0.75 -5.34 -8.62
CA GLY A 119 -0.31 -5.48 -7.63
C GLY A 119 -1.53 -4.67 -8.07
N ILE A 120 -2.69 -5.28 -8.10
CA ILE A 120 -3.92 -4.66 -8.59
C ILE A 120 -5.02 -4.76 -7.55
N ASP A 121 -5.59 -3.60 -7.21
CA ASP A 121 -6.76 -3.48 -6.38
C ASP A 121 -8.01 -3.19 -7.20
N CYS A 122 -9.15 -3.81 -6.83
CA CYS A 122 -10.40 -3.71 -7.57
C CYS A 122 -11.43 -2.94 -6.75
N GLN A 123 -11.65 -1.68 -7.11
CA GLN A 123 -12.61 -0.78 -6.49
C GLN A 123 -13.97 -0.82 -7.22
N LYS A 124 -14.96 -0.05 -6.74
CA LYS A 124 -16.32 -0.04 -7.31
C LYS A 124 -16.37 0.51 -8.74
N ASP A 125 -15.52 1.49 -9.04
CA ASP A 125 -15.55 2.32 -10.25
C ASP A 125 -14.21 2.37 -10.99
N ARG A 126 -13.22 1.58 -10.57
CA ARG A 126 -11.88 1.60 -11.13
C ARG A 126 -11.04 0.39 -10.74
N LEU A 127 -9.93 0.19 -11.45
CA LEU A 127 -8.83 -0.67 -11.03
C LEU A 127 -7.59 0.19 -10.74
N GLU A 128 -6.92 -0.06 -9.65
CA GLU A 128 -5.67 0.60 -9.29
C GLU A 128 -4.52 -0.40 -9.39
N CYS A 129 -3.50 -0.05 -10.16
CA CYS A 129 -2.38 -0.94 -10.47
C CYS A 129 -1.06 -0.28 -10.12
N GLN A 130 -0.26 -0.96 -9.33
CA GLN A 130 1.10 -0.57 -8.99
C GLN A 130 2.10 -1.54 -9.58
N LEU A 131 3.18 -1.01 -10.17
CA LEU A 131 4.31 -1.79 -10.64
C LEU A 131 5.49 -1.64 -9.70
N VAL A 132 6.10 -2.76 -9.34
CA VAL A 132 7.30 -2.80 -8.51
C VAL A 132 8.38 -3.63 -9.22
N GLY A 133 9.56 -3.02 -9.36
CA GLY A 133 10.78 -3.68 -9.75
C GLY A 133 11.45 -4.32 -8.54
N TRP A 134 12.08 -5.47 -8.75
CA TRP A 134 12.77 -6.24 -7.73
C TRP A 134 14.17 -6.62 -8.17
N GLY A 135 15.12 -6.44 -7.28
CA GLY A 135 16.51 -6.83 -7.42
C GLY A 135 16.96 -7.85 -6.37
N LYS A 136 18.28 -8.00 -6.23
CA LYS A 136 18.87 -8.87 -5.21
C LYS A 136 18.38 -8.50 -3.81
N ASN A 137 18.35 -9.51 -2.94
CA ASN A 137 17.89 -9.36 -1.56
C ASN A 137 16.46 -8.79 -1.43
N TYR A 138 15.66 -8.95 -2.48
CA TYR A 138 14.31 -8.38 -2.56
C TYR A 138 14.28 -6.84 -2.43
N GLU A 139 15.34 -6.16 -2.83
CA GLU A 139 15.33 -4.71 -2.99
C GLU A 139 14.26 -4.33 -4.00
N ALA A 140 13.51 -3.25 -3.72
CA ALA A 140 12.27 -2.93 -4.40
C ALA A 140 12.24 -1.48 -4.87
N TRP A 141 11.77 -1.27 -6.10
CA TRP A 141 11.59 0.05 -6.72
C TRP A 141 10.14 0.18 -7.19
N VAL A 142 9.39 1.10 -6.62
CA VAL A 142 8.06 1.44 -7.16
C VAL A 142 8.25 2.20 -8.47
N ILE A 143 7.78 1.60 -9.58
CA ILE A 143 8.04 2.09 -10.95
C ILE A 143 6.89 2.96 -11.46
N ASP A 144 5.65 2.54 -11.25
CA ASP A 144 4.46 3.26 -11.73
C ASP A 144 3.25 2.94 -10.83
N TYR A 145 2.37 3.92 -10.69
CA TYR A 145 1.07 3.75 -10.06
C TYR A 145 0.01 4.31 -11.01
N LYS A 146 -0.90 3.46 -11.45
CA LYS A 146 -1.86 3.80 -12.50
C LYS A 146 -3.29 3.42 -12.13
N ILE A 147 -4.19 4.38 -12.32
CA ILE A 147 -5.63 4.19 -12.13
C ILE A 147 -6.29 3.98 -13.50
N PHE A 148 -7.11 2.94 -13.61
CA PHE A 148 -7.96 2.65 -14.76
C PHE A 148 -9.40 2.93 -14.36
N TRP A 149 -9.92 4.06 -14.77
CA TRP A 149 -11.30 4.47 -14.49
C TRP A 149 -12.28 3.69 -15.36
N GLY A 150 -13.35 3.20 -14.76
CA GLY A 150 -14.44 2.48 -15.45
C GLY A 150 -15.05 1.41 -14.55
N ASP A 151 -16.28 1.02 -14.86
CA ASP A 151 -16.99 -0.03 -14.11
C ASP A 151 -16.28 -1.39 -14.25
N PRO A 152 -15.80 -2.00 -13.17
CA PRO A 152 -15.17 -3.32 -13.22
C PRO A 152 -16.15 -4.48 -13.57
N ASN A 153 -17.43 -4.23 -13.66
CA ASN A 153 -18.38 -5.18 -14.28
C ASN A 153 -18.32 -5.14 -15.81
N ALA A 154 -17.79 -4.05 -16.40
CA ALA A 154 -17.61 -3.91 -17.83
C ALA A 154 -16.23 -4.44 -18.26
N PHE A 155 -16.16 -5.02 -19.46
CA PHE A 155 -14.94 -5.63 -19.97
C PHE A 155 -13.84 -4.61 -20.32
N ASN A 156 -14.20 -3.36 -20.61
CA ASN A 156 -13.28 -2.34 -21.13
C ASN A 156 -12.12 -2.06 -20.17
N VAL A 157 -12.39 -1.82 -18.88
CA VAL A 157 -11.35 -1.51 -17.89
C VAL A 157 -10.36 -2.67 -17.73
N TRP A 158 -10.82 -3.91 -17.86
CA TRP A 158 -9.96 -5.10 -17.84
C TRP A 158 -9.12 -5.25 -19.11
N SER A 159 -9.66 -4.82 -20.26
CA SER A 159 -8.91 -4.79 -21.51
C SER A 159 -7.76 -3.79 -21.44
N ASP A 160 -7.99 -2.61 -20.86
CA ASP A 160 -6.97 -1.59 -20.66
C ASP A 160 -5.90 -2.08 -19.69
N LEU A 161 -6.30 -2.74 -18.60
CA LEU A 161 -5.38 -3.40 -17.69
C LEU A 161 -4.54 -4.47 -18.41
N ASP A 162 -5.17 -5.33 -19.24
CA ASP A 162 -4.45 -6.38 -19.98
C ASP A 162 -3.43 -5.81 -20.96
N ALA A 163 -3.77 -4.72 -21.64
CA ALA A 163 -2.86 -4.00 -22.52
C ALA A 163 -1.67 -3.43 -21.73
N TYR A 164 -1.93 -2.90 -20.53
CA TYR A 164 -0.89 -2.39 -19.65
C TYR A 164 0.01 -3.50 -19.12
N LEU A 165 -0.53 -4.64 -18.69
CA LEU A 165 0.22 -5.80 -18.21
C LEU A 165 1.07 -6.50 -19.30
N LYS A 166 0.90 -6.15 -20.57
CA LYS A 166 1.75 -6.59 -21.69
C LYS A 166 2.91 -5.65 -21.99
N LYS A 167 2.96 -4.48 -21.36
CA LYS A 167 4.05 -3.52 -21.54
C LYS A 167 5.38 -4.12 -21.12
N ARG A 168 6.43 -3.55 -21.71
CA ARG A 168 7.81 -3.85 -21.38
C ARG A 168 8.51 -2.56 -21.00
N PHE A 169 9.36 -2.61 -20.01
CA PHE A 169 10.06 -1.49 -19.44
C PHE A 169 11.53 -1.54 -19.84
N LYS A 170 12.16 -0.38 -19.95
CA LYS A 170 13.56 -0.29 -20.34
C LYS A 170 14.39 0.25 -19.19
N THR A 171 15.60 -0.27 -19.05
CA THR A 171 16.63 0.29 -18.19
C THR A 171 17.50 1.29 -18.96
N GLU A 172 18.39 1.98 -18.27
CA GLU A 172 19.35 2.92 -18.87
C GLU A 172 20.19 2.28 -19.97
N THR A 173 20.59 1.03 -19.81
CA THR A 173 21.34 0.27 -20.83
C THR A 173 20.43 -0.34 -21.92
N ASN A 174 19.15 0.05 -21.97
CA ASN A 174 18.13 -0.47 -22.88
C ASN A 174 17.78 -1.96 -22.69
N ARG A 175 18.08 -2.54 -21.55
CA ARG A 175 17.62 -3.88 -21.21
C ARG A 175 16.08 -3.85 -21.06
N ILE A 176 15.39 -4.82 -21.64
CA ILE A 176 13.92 -4.89 -21.67
C ILE A 176 13.43 -5.86 -20.60
N ILE A 177 12.59 -5.37 -19.71
CA ILE A 177 12.02 -6.14 -18.60
C ILE A 177 10.50 -6.21 -18.77
N PRO A 178 9.90 -7.41 -18.92
CA PRO A 178 8.45 -7.59 -18.91
C PRO A 178 7.92 -7.67 -17.48
N ILE A 179 6.60 -7.46 -17.31
CA ILE A 179 5.92 -7.81 -16.07
C ILE A 179 5.85 -9.34 -15.96
N SER A 180 6.45 -9.89 -14.92
CA SER A 180 6.68 -11.32 -14.75
C SER A 180 5.61 -12.04 -13.93
N CYS A 181 4.91 -11.31 -13.06
CA CYS A 181 3.79 -11.79 -12.25
C CYS A 181 2.85 -10.65 -11.90
N ALA A 182 1.56 -10.92 -11.82
CA ALA A 182 0.55 -9.96 -11.38
C ALA A 182 -0.43 -10.62 -10.41
N CYS A 183 -0.75 -9.91 -9.32
CA CYS A 183 -1.73 -10.32 -8.33
C CYS A 183 -2.89 -9.32 -8.29
N ILE A 184 -4.12 -9.82 -8.42
CA ILE A 184 -5.35 -9.02 -8.48
C ILE A 184 -6.23 -9.40 -7.31
N ASP A 185 -6.60 -8.41 -6.48
CA ASP A 185 -7.53 -8.69 -5.39
C ASP A 185 -8.90 -9.14 -5.89
N SER A 186 -9.39 -10.20 -5.27
CA SER A 186 -10.72 -10.77 -5.51
C SER A 186 -11.63 -10.72 -4.29
N GLY A 187 -11.21 -10.00 -3.24
CA GLY A 187 -11.94 -9.92 -1.97
C GLY A 187 -13.19 -9.03 -1.99
N GLY A 188 -13.34 -8.18 -2.99
CA GLY A 188 -14.41 -7.18 -3.10
C GLY A 188 -15.63 -7.63 -3.92
N HIS A 189 -16.37 -6.65 -4.41
CA HIS A 189 -17.65 -6.85 -5.14
C HIS A 189 -17.52 -7.51 -6.52
N HIS A 190 -16.34 -7.42 -7.17
CA HIS A 190 -16.11 -7.87 -8.54
C HIS A 190 -15.37 -9.21 -8.67
N THR A 191 -15.48 -10.08 -7.65
CA THR A 191 -14.81 -11.38 -7.55
C THR A 191 -14.94 -12.23 -8.82
N ASN A 192 -16.14 -12.32 -9.40
CA ASN A 192 -16.39 -13.12 -10.60
C ASN A 192 -15.62 -12.59 -11.82
N MET A 193 -15.58 -11.27 -12.01
CA MET A 193 -14.84 -10.64 -13.10
C MET A 193 -13.34 -10.85 -12.94
N CYS A 194 -12.82 -10.73 -11.71
CA CYS A 194 -11.43 -11.06 -11.40
C CYS A 194 -11.09 -12.51 -11.81
N TYR A 195 -11.93 -13.49 -11.46
CA TYR A 195 -11.69 -14.89 -11.85
C TYR A 195 -11.80 -15.12 -13.36
N GLN A 196 -12.77 -14.49 -14.04
CA GLN A 196 -12.89 -14.57 -15.50
C GLN A 196 -11.66 -13.96 -16.20
N PHE A 197 -11.12 -12.88 -15.66
CA PHE A 197 -9.94 -12.22 -16.20
C PHE A 197 -8.66 -13.03 -15.97
N THR A 198 -8.44 -13.51 -14.75
CA THR A 198 -7.19 -14.18 -14.36
C THR A 198 -7.05 -15.58 -14.92
N LYS A 199 -8.15 -16.35 -14.99
CA LYS A 199 -8.12 -17.76 -15.42
C LYS A 199 -7.40 -18.00 -16.76
N PRO A 200 -7.76 -17.34 -17.88
CA PRO A 200 -7.10 -17.55 -19.17
C PRO A 200 -5.67 -16.99 -19.21
N ARG A 201 -5.26 -16.24 -18.17
CA ARG A 201 -3.96 -15.56 -18.10
C ARG A 201 -2.97 -16.19 -17.12
N GLN A 202 -3.31 -17.35 -16.56
CA GLN A 202 -2.44 -18.08 -15.62
C GLN A 202 -1.07 -18.42 -16.21
N ALA A 203 -1.01 -18.73 -17.50
CA ALA A 203 0.25 -18.95 -18.21
C ALA A 203 1.18 -17.71 -18.20
N ARG A 204 0.59 -16.52 -18.06
CA ARG A 204 1.30 -15.24 -17.87
C ARG A 204 1.54 -14.88 -16.40
N ARG A 205 1.25 -15.82 -15.48
CA ARG A 205 1.34 -15.64 -14.02
C ARG A 205 0.51 -14.45 -13.51
N ILE A 206 -0.72 -14.31 -14.04
CA ILE A 206 -1.72 -13.35 -13.56
C ILE A 206 -2.71 -14.12 -12.70
N TYR A 207 -2.72 -13.85 -11.40
CA TYR A 207 -3.44 -14.63 -10.40
C TYR A 207 -4.44 -13.78 -9.62
N ALA A 208 -5.56 -14.40 -9.26
CA ALA A 208 -6.44 -13.85 -8.24
C ALA A 208 -5.83 -14.09 -6.86
N ILE A 209 -5.97 -13.10 -5.99
CA ILE A 209 -5.56 -13.21 -4.59
C ILE A 209 -6.71 -12.84 -3.67
N LYS A 210 -6.60 -13.22 -2.38
CA LYS A 210 -7.52 -12.80 -1.32
C LYS A 210 -6.75 -12.60 -0.02
N GLY A 211 -6.93 -11.44 0.61
CA GLY A 211 -6.39 -11.15 1.93
C GLY A 211 -6.89 -12.13 2.99
N LEU A 212 -6.00 -12.55 3.87
CA LEU A 212 -6.27 -13.36 5.05
C LEU A 212 -6.10 -12.49 6.29
N SER A 213 -7.17 -12.31 7.04
CA SER A 213 -7.22 -11.45 8.23
C SER A 213 -6.60 -12.06 9.50
N GLN A 214 -5.88 -13.17 9.39
CA GLN A 214 -5.20 -13.81 10.51
C GLN A 214 -3.74 -13.36 10.59
N ALA A 215 -3.35 -12.83 11.74
CA ALA A 215 -1.95 -12.46 12.00
C ALA A 215 -1.00 -13.67 11.84
N GLY A 216 0.23 -13.42 11.38
CA GLY A 216 1.29 -14.43 11.23
C GLY A 216 1.12 -15.40 10.04
N LYS A 217 0.16 -15.15 9.14
CA LYS A 217 0.08 -15.92 7.89
C LYS A 217 1.22 -15.54 6.95
N PRO A 218 1.79 -16.50 6.21
CA PRO A 218 2.77 -16.20 5.17
C PRO A 218 2.24 -15.19 4.15
N ILE A 219 3.12 -14.33 3.61
CA ILE A 219 2.75 -13.33 2.59
C ILE A 219 2.07 -14.00 1.40
N ALA A 220 2.58 -15.13 0.93
CA ALA A 220 1.94 -15.95 -0.10
C ALA A 220 1.70 -17.37 0.44
N ASN A 221 0.46 -17.81 0.42
CA ASN A 221 0.08 -19.17 0.81
C ASN A 221 0.01 -20.08 -0.41
N ARG A 222 -0.15 -21.41 -0.18
CA ARG A 222 -0.37 -22.37 -1.27
C ARG A 222 -1.65 -22.01 -2.02
N PRO A 223 -1.67 -22.15 -3.35
CA PRO A 223 -2.84 -21.86 -4.15
C PRO A 223 -3.98 -22.83 -3.89
N THR A 224 -5.19 -22.34 -4.01
CA THR A 224 -6.42 -23.11 -4.04
C THR A 224 -7.14 -22.93 -5.37
N PHE A 225 -8.06 -23.84 -5.71
CA PHE A 225 -8.86 -23.72 -6.92
C PHE A 225 -10.30 -23.35 -6.54
N VAL A 226 -10.81 -22.27 -7.11
CA VAL A 226 -12.12 -21.71 -6.74
C VAL A 226 -13.07 -21.61 -7.94
N GLY A 227 -14.37 -21.71 -7.63
CA GLY A 227 -15.46 -21.59 -8.58
C GLY A 227 -15.56 -22.77 -9.56
N LYS A 228 -16.67 -22.77 -10.35
CA LYS A 228 -16.89 -23.78 -11.41
C LYS A 228 -15.75 -23.82 -12.43
N ASN A 229 -15.05 -22.72 -12.59
CA ASN A 229 -13.99 -22.54 -13.56
C ASN A 229 -12.61 -22.92 -13.04
N LYS A 230 -12.45 -23.33 -11.80
CA LYS A 230 -11.17 -23.67 -11.18
C LYS A 230 -10.10 -22.58 -11.38
N ALA A 231 -10.43 -21.32 -11.11
CA ALA A 231 -9.45 -20.24 -11.10
C ALA A 231 -8.46 -20.45 -9.94
N VAL A 232 -7.18 -20.17 -10.18
CA VAL A 232 -6.15 -20.23 -9.15
C VAL A 232 -6.29 -19.02 -8.24
N LEU A 233 -6.42 -19.27 -6.93
CA LEU A 233 -6.52 -18.26 -5.89
C LEU A 233 -5.41 -18.45 -4.86
N TYR A 234 -4.64 -17.40 -4.59
CA TYR A 234 -3.67 -17.37 -3.50
C TYR A 234 -4.21 -16.60 -2.31
N GLY A 235 -4.06 -17.16 -1.11
CA GLY A 235 -4.28 -16.43 0.13
C GLY A 235 -3.06 -15.56 0.45
N VAL A 236 -3.28 -14.30 0.82
CA VAL A 236 -2.21 -13.34 1.15
C VAL A 236 -2.29 -12.96 2.61
N GLY A 237 -1.21 -13.18 3.36
CA GLY A 237 -1.03 -12.70 4.73
C GLY A 237 -0.78 -11.20 4.73
N THR A 238 -1.86 -10.41 4.70
CA THR A 238 -1.79 -8.94 4.57
C THR A 238 -1.04 -8.30 5.72
N ASP A 239 -1.25 -8.75 6.95
CA ASP A 239 -0.58 -8.20 8.12
C ASP A 239 0.94 -8.40 8.06
N THR A 240 1.39 -9.61 7.68
CA THR A 240 2.81 -9.92 7.53
C THR A 240 3.46 -9.11 6.40
N ALA A 241 2.73 -8.90 5.29
CA ALA A 241 3.22 -8.06 4.20
C ALA A 241 3.31 -6.58 4.63
N LYS A 242 2.31 -6.06 5.34
CA LYS A 242 2.33 -4.70 5.89
C LYS A 242 3.48 -4.52 6.88
N GLU A 243 3.73 -5.49 7.76
CA GLU A 243 4.90 -5.47 8.66
C GLU A 243 6.22 -5.34 7.88
N ALA A 244 6.40 -6.14 6.84
CA ALA A 244 7.60 -6.09 6.00
C ALA A 244 7.74 -4.76 5.23
N ILE A 245 6.63 -4.18 4.77
CA ILE A 245 6.60 -2.88 4.11
C ILE A 245 6.97 -1.78 5.09
N PHE A 246 6.29 -1.70 6.24
CA PHE A 246 6.52 -0.64 7.22
C PHE A 246 7.91 -0.70 7.84
N ALA A 247 8.49 -1.89 8.03
CA ALA A 247 9.88 -2.04 8.41
C ALA A 247 10.84 -1.34 7.43
N ARG A 248 10.60 -1.44 6.11
CA ARG A 248 11.39 -0.76 5.08
C ARG A 248 11.11 0.74 5.01
N LEU A 249 9.86 1.16 5.23
CA LEU A 249 9.49 2.58 5.27
C LEU A 249 10.14 3.31 6.46
N SER A 250 10.27 2.63 7.60
CA SER A 250 10.87 3.17 8.83
C SER A 250 12.40 3.14 8.82
N THR A 251 13.03 2.47 7.84
CA THR A 251 14.49 2.43 7.70
C THR A 251 15.01 3.76 7.16
N ASP A 252 16.23 4.15 7.58
CA ASP A 252 16.91 5.34 7.08
C ASP A 252 16.99 5.34 5.56
N PRO A 253 16.86 6.51 4.90
CA PRO A 253 16.87 6.61 3.45
C PRO A 253 18.10 5.98 2.77
N GLU A 254 19.27 6.03 3.41
CA GLU A 254 20.52 5.47 2.89
C GLU A 254 20.59 3.94 2.97
N SER A 255 19.80 3.34 3.88
CA SER A 255 19.81 1.90 4.16
C SER A 255 18.51 1.20 3.72
N THR A 256 17.54 1.95 3.20
CA THR A 256 16.25 1.38 2.79
C THR A 256 16.40 0.49 1.58
N THR A 257 15.57 -0.56 1.53
CA THR A 257 15.44 -1.45 0.39
C THR A 257 14.10 -1.26 -0.35
N LEU A 258 13.45 -0.10 -0.15
CA LEU A 258 12.22 0.29 -0.84
C LEU A 258 12.35 1.72 -1.35
N HIS A 259 12.35 1.88 -2.66
CA HIS A 259 12.59 3.13 -3.37
C HIS A 259 11.36 3.57 -4.15
N PHE A 260 11.24 4.89 -4.38
CA PHE A 260 10.10 5.53 -5.02
C PHE A 260 10.53 6.35 -6.22
N CYS A 261 9.81 6.23 -7.34
CA CYS A 261 10.08 7.01 -8.54
C CYS A 261 9.61 8.48 -8.39
N SER A 262 10.14 9.33 -9.24
CA SER A 262 9.84 10.77 -9.26
C SER A 262 8.38 11.09 -9.60
N ASP A 263 7.69 10.22 -10.33
CA ASP A 263 6.32 10.43 -10.83
C ASP A 263 5.22 10.26 -9.76
N LEU A 264 5.57 9.71 -8.58
CA LEU A 264 4.59 9.50 -7.51
C LEU A 264 4.25 10.82 -6.82
N ASP A 265 2.97 11.09 -6.67
CA ASP A 265 2.45 12.30 -6.06
C ASP A 265 2.24 12.17 -4.54
N GLU A 266 1.85 13.27 -3.91
CA GLU A 266 1.56 13.33 -2.48
C GLU A 266 0.41 12.39 -2.08
N GLU A 267 -0.60 12.25 -2.93
CA GLU A 267 -1.76 11.39 -2.65
C GLU A 267 -1.35 9.91 -2.56
N TYR A 268 -0.42 9.47 -3.41
CA TYR A 268 0.15 8.12 -3.31
C TYR A 268 0.76 7.86 -1.92
N PHE A 269 1.58 8.80 -1.40
CA PHE A 269 2.22 8.62 -0.09
C PHE A 269 1.23 8.71 1.08
N LYS A 270 0.18 9.53 0.95
CA LYS A 270 -0.93 9.56 1.91
C LYS A 270 -1.66 8.23 1.99
N GLN A 271 -1.89 7.58 0.85
CA GLN A 271 -2.50 6.25 0.79
C GLN A 271 -1.54 5.15 1.27
N LEU A 272 -0.25 5.25 0.96
CA LEU A 272 0.76 4.31 1.42
C LEU A 272 0.88 4.29 2.96
N THR A 273 0.70 5.44 3.61
CA THR A 273 0.73 5.61 5.07
C THR A 273 -0.66 5.71 5.69
N ALA A 274 -1.70 5.24 4.99
CA ALA A 274 -3.09 5.35 5.44
C ALA A 274 -3.45 4.41 6.60
N GLU A 275 -2.55 3.55 7.01
CA GLU A 275 -2.74 2.65 8.14
C GLU A 275 -1.59 2.78 9.14
N LYS A 276 -1.90 2.56 10.41
CA LYS A 276 -0.91 2.45 11.48
C LYS A 276 -1.13 1.22 12.33
N ARG A 277 -0.06 0.73 12.94
CA ARG A 277 -0.11 -0.38 13.87
C ARG A 277 -0.50 0.12 15.25
N VAL A 278 -1.57 -0.41 15.81
CA VAL A 278 -2.06 -0.03 17.14
C VAL A 278 -2.20 -1.24 18.04
N THR A 279 -1.98 -1.04 19.34
CA THR A 279 -2.25 -2.06 20.35
C THR A 279 -3.72 -2.05 20.73
N LYS A 280 -4.39 -3.19 20.59
CA LYS A 280 -5.75 -3.39 21.05
C LYS A 280 -5.83 -4.59 22.01
N TRP A 281 -6.60 -4.44 23.09
CA TRP A 281 -6.89 -5.55 23.99
C TRP A 281 -8.12 -6.30 23.47
N ILE A 282 -7.91 -7.56 23.06
CA ILE A 282 -8.98 -8.43 22.56
C ILE A 282 -9.10 -9.59 23.54
N ARG A 283 -10.26 -9.73 24.18
CA ARG A 283 -10.54 -10.79 25.19
C ARG A 283 -9.45 -10.88 26.26
N GLY A 284 -8.99 -9.74 26.79
CA GLY A 284 -7.96 -9.67 27.83
C GLY A 284 -6.51 -9.93 27.37
N LYS A 285 -6.29 -10.11 26.05
CA LYS A 285 -4.94 -10.26 25.48
C LYS A 285 -4.56 -9.04 24.66
N LYS A 286 -3.32 -8.57 24.87
CA LYS A 286 -2.72 -7.51 24.03
C LYS A 286 -2.53 -8.04 22.62
N SER A 287 -3.10 -7.39 21.62
CA SER A 287 -2.98 -7.73 20.20
C SER A 287 -2.60 -6.49 19.42
N LEU A 288 -1.66 -6.63 18.49
CA LEU A 288 -1.31 -5.58 17.55
C LEU A 288 -2.19 -5.74 16.32
N ILE A 289 -2.87 -4.68 15.91
CA ILE A 289 -3.73 -4.66 14.74
C ILE A 289 -3.40 -3.46 13.85
N TRP A 290 -3.68 -3.58 12.57
CA TRP A 290 -3.63 -2.47 11.64
C TRP A 290 -4.93 -1.67 11.74
N LYS A 291 -4.82 -0.35 11.91
CA LYS A 291 -5.95 0.58 11.96
C LYS A 291 -5.79 1.58 10.82
N GLN A 292 -6.81 1.63 9.98
CA GLN A 292 -6.90 2.63 8.93
C GLN A 292 -7.15 4.01 9.56
N ILE A 293 -6.34 4.98 9.15
CA ILE A 293 -6.37 6.38 9.63
C ILE A 293 -6.74 7.37 8.53
N ARG A 294 -6.84 6.91 7.27
CA ARG A 294 -7.27 7.71 6.11
C ARG A 294 -8.26 6.90 5.27
N PRO A 295 -9.20 7.55 4.56
CA PRO A 295 -10.24 6.87 3.79
C PRO A 295 -9.72 5.99 2.66
N ARG A 296 -8.59 6.40 2.04
CA ARG A 296 -7.97 5.71 0.91
C ARG A 296 -6.66 5.07 1.32
N ASN A 297 -6.46 3.80 0.98
CA ASN A 297 -5.26 3.01 1.27
C ASN A 297 -4.81 2.13 0.09
N GLU A 298 -5.36 2.36 -1.11
CA GLU A 298 -5.15 1.47 -2.26
C GLU A 298 -3.66 1.37 -2.67
N ALA A 299 -2.85 2.44 -2.47
CA ALA A 299 -1.41 2.38 -2.71
C ALA A 299 -0.71 1.38 -1.77
N LEU A 300 -1.13 1.29 -0.50
CA LEU A 300 -0.62 0.29 0.43
C LEU A 300 -1.07 -1.12 0.03
N ASP A 301 -2.35 -1.30 -0.29
CA ASP A 301 -2.88 -2.61 -0.65
C ASP A 301 -2.25 -3.13 -1.95
N THR A 302 -2.09 -2.30 -2.98
CA THR A 302 -1.40 -2.70 -4.22
C THR A 302 0.08 -3.03 -3.99
N LEU A 303 0.75 -2.40 -3.02
CA LEU A 303 2.10 -2.77 -2.62
C LEU A 303 2.12 -4.13 -1.91
N VAL A 304 1.18 -4.40 -1.00
CA VAL A 304 0.99 -5.72 -0.39
C VAL A 304 0.82 -6.81 -1.45
N TYR A 305 0.04 -6.53 -2.51
CA TYR A 305 -0.18 -7.48 -3.61
C TYR A 305 1.08 -7.66 -4.48
N ASN A 306 1.94 -6.66 -4.61
CA ASN A 306 3.25 -6.79 -5.22
C ASN A 306 4.20 -7.68 -4.40
N PHE A 307 4.18 -7.54 -3.07
CA PHE A 307 4.90 -8.46 -2.18
C PHE A 307 4.39 -9.90 -2.36
N ALA A 308 3.07 -10.09 -2.43
CA ALA A 308 2.53 -11.42 -2.73
C ALA A 308 3.02 -11.93 -4.10
N ALA A 309 3.01 -11.10 -5.13
CA ALA A 309 3.43 -11.47 -6.48
C ALA A 309 4.90 -11.92 -6.54
N ILE A 310 5.82 -11.21 -5.87
CA ILE A 310 7.23 -11.60 -5.87
C ILE A 310 7.47 -12.90 -5.08
N TYR A 311 6.77 -13.11 -3.97
CA TYR A 311 6.86 -14.36 -3.19
C TYR A 311 6.23 -15.55 -3.94
N ILE A 312 5.14 -15.35 -4.70
CA ILE A 312 4.57 -16.37 -5.58
C ILE A 312 5.52 -16.71 -6.73
N LEU A 313 6.14 -15.70 -7.33
CA LEU A 313 7.10 -15.87 -8.42
C LEU A 313 8.38 -16.56 -7.96
N ASN A 314 8.86 -16.24 -6.76
CA ASN A 314 10.05 -16.76 -6.11
C ASN A 314 11.25 -16.88 -7.05
N PRO A 315 11.72 -15.76 -7.65
CA PRO A 315 12.77 -15.80 -8.65
C PRO A 315 14.14 -16.10 -8.03
N ASN A 316 14.98 -16.81 -8.77
CA ASN A 316 16.41 -16.90 -8.44
C ASN A 316 17.13 -15.72 -9.08
N PHE A 317 17.36 -14.66 -8.33
CA PHE A 317 17.99 -13.42 -8.79
C PHE A 317 19.41 -13.63 -9.31
N ASP A 318 20.20 -14.50 -8.70
CA ASP A 318 21.58 -14.77 -9.14
C ASP A 318 21.61 -15.42 -10.52
N VAL A 319 20.69 -16.34 -10.80
CA VAL A 319 20.56 -16.95 -12.13
C VAL A 319 20.11 -15.95 -13.17
N ILE A 320 19.20 -15.03 -12.81
CA ILE A 320 18.73 -13.98 -13.74
C ILE A 320 19.88 -13.04 -14.09
N GLU A 321 20.63 -12.56 -13.10
CA GLU A 321 21.77 -11.68 -13.30
C GLU A 321 22.85 -12.34 -14.15
N GLN A 322 23.22 -13.58 -13.86
CA GLN A 322 24.20 -14.33 -14.66
C GLN A 322 23.78 -14.42 -16.13
N LYS A 323 22.49 -14.65 -16.42
CA LYS A 323 22.00 -14.66 -17.80
C LYS A 323 22.11 -13.30 -18.49
N ILE A 324 21.87 -12.21 -17.76
CA ILE A 324 22.02 -10.85 -18.28
C ILE A 324 23.50 -10.60 -18.64
N LEU A 325 24.43 -10.89 -17.75
CA LEU A 325 25.87 -10.73 -17.97
C LEU A 325 26.38 -11.51 -19.18
N VAL A 326 25.90 -12.74 -19.38
CA VAL A 326 26.27 -13.56 -20.56
C VAL A 326 25.70 -12.96 -21.85
N GLN A 327 24.49 -12.41 -21.83
CA GLN A 327 23.90 -11.75 -23.00
C GLN A 327 24.65 -10.48 -23.39
N ASP A 328 25.02 -9.66 -22.42
CA ASP A 328 25.78 -8.42 -22.64
C ASP A 328 27.18 -8.70 -23.23
N ASN A 329 27.89 -9.71 -22.71
CA ASN A 329 29.19 -10.13 -23.24
C ASN A 329 29.08 -10.63 -24.68
N ASN A 330 28.05 -11.40 -25.03
CA ASN A 330 27.81 -11.88 -26.38
C ASN A 330 27.46 -10.74 -27.37
N THR A 331 26.77 -9.72 -26.91
CA THR A 331 26.39 -8.54 -27.69
C THR A 331 27.63 -7.68 -27.99
N GLN A 332 28.51 -7.50 -27.00
CA GLN A 332 29.79 -6.76 -27.17
C GLN A 332 30.74 -7.48 -28.10
N GLN A 333 30.78 -8.82 -28.09
CA GLN A 333 31.63 -9.58 -29.02
C GLN A 333 31.13 -9.51 -30.49
N LYS A 334 29.81 -9.46 -30.71
CA LYS A 334 29.24 -9.29 -32.06
C LYS A 334 29.50 -7.90 -32.64
N THR A 335 29.50 -6.85 -31.82
CA THR A 335 29.81 -5.48 -32.25
C THR A 335 31.29 -5.27 -32.54
N LYS A 336 32.19 -6.06 -31.96
CA LYS A 336 33.65 -6.00 -32.24
C LYS A 336 34.08 -6.76 -33.50
N GLN A 337 33.21 -7.59 -34.10
CA GLN A 337 33.51 -8.17 -35.42
C GLN A 337 33.28 -7.11 -36.50
N LYS A 338 34.38 -6.52 -36.97
CA LYS A 338 34.40 -5.59 -38.12
C LYS A 338 33.63 -6.19 -39.30
N PRO A 339 32.94 -5.36 -40.11
CA PRO A 339 32.32 -5.86 -41.34
C PRO A 339 33.41 -6.45 -42.24
N ARG A 340 33.22 -7.69 -42.68
CA ARG A 340 34.08 -8.30 -43.69
C ARG A 340 34.13 -7.33 -44.86
N LYS A 341 35.37 -6.85 -45.22
CA LYS A 341 35.59 -6.08 -46.43
C LYS A 341 34.97 -6.85 -47.60
N GLY A 342 34.00 -6.25 -48.24
CA GLY A 342 33.39 -6.80 -49.47
C GLY A 342 34.47 -7.03 -50.47
N ILE A 343 34.56 -8.22 -51.05
CA ILE A 343 35.42 -8.55 -52.19
C ILE A 343 34.94 -7.65 -53.34
N ASN A 344 35.82 -6.75 -53.74
CA ASN A 344 35.61 -5.84 -54.86
C ASN A 344 35.53 -6.66 -56.14
N ARG A 345 34.32 -6.95 -56.64
CA ARG A 345 34.11 -7.53 -57.98
C ARG A 345 34.19 -6.43 -59.04
N GLN A 346 35.38 -5.92 -59.24
CA GLN A 346 35.77 -5.17 -60.43
C GLN A 346 37.06 -5.75 -60.98
N ASN A 347 36.93 -6.34 -62.15
CA ASN A 347 37.93 -6.72 -63.15
C ASN A 347 37.81 -8.18 -63.63
N PHE A 348 36.68 -8.49 -64.33
CA PHE A 348 36.60 -9.62 -65.24
C PHE A 348 35.77 -9.22 -66.48
N ALA A 349 36.26 -8.27 -67.22
CA ALA A 349 35.75 -8.02 -68.57
C ALA A 349 36.71 -7.05 -69.31
N THR A 350 37.90 -7.48 -69.64
CA THR A 350 38.67 -6.92 -70.80
C THR A 350 39.92 -7.75 -70.99
N SER A 351 39.85 -8.91 -71.65
CA SER A 351 40.95 -9.46 -72.41
C SER A 351 40.44 -10.53 -73.38
N TRP A 352 39.77 -10.09 -74.42
CA TRP A 352 39.62 -10.84 -75.65
C TRP A 352 39.74 -9.84 -76.78
N LYS A 353 40.98 -9.68 -77.27
CA LYS A 353 41.38 -9.42 -78.65
C LYS A 353 42.70 -10.10 -78.90
#